data_4eae993b57be0f32006f8aa61ef17188
#
_entry.id   4eae993b57be0f32006f8aa61ef17188
#
_cell.length_a   1.000
_cell.length_b   1.000
_cell.length_c   1.000
_cell.angle_alpha   90.00
_cell.angle_beta   90.00
_cell.angle_gamma   90.00
#
_symmetry.space_group_name_H-M   'P 1'
#
loop_
_entity.id
_entity.type
_entity.pdbx_description
1 polymer ?
#
loop_
_entity_poly.entity_id
_entity_poly.type
_entity_poly.pdbx_seq_one_letter_code
_entity_poly.pdbx_strand_id
1 'polypeptide(L)'
;MTNYNKNPQRVSYSSGTINPPKKRRKPRRHIRPEILIGLVIVLCILVTALVLPNLITNSKLKGLGYTNTQIKEIKHEKLTKEILDNKYYSVSLANALDKKSVNSDYLELYTSIKDNRALTAEDFLLVSRLKDKGYEQAQILNLFKNLEYWEITPLLVFDYQWDEKVYIDDCVLHRDTNSKDSFTLSNTFIVPNTENIISDPSSITVLVNQKNNLPAEYVPEDLETIDLQYASQGVQLRAEAAKNFEALSAASIQNKVPFFASTGYVSYQALKDIYSSYNADVANLYADVPGQSEQQTGYAADVSPTYEGGAFSQTNTYQWLKEHAAEYGFILRYPVSKAAITGNKSETNQLRYLGKSLAKAIVDSNLTYDEYYSLYIASWSDEKNMPKENVLSATNYQKYLNEKSDD
;
A
#
# COMPACT_ATOMS: atom_id res chain seq x y z
N MET A 1 14.03 108.07 35.91
CA MET A 1 12.93 109.02 35.91
C MET A 1 11.62 108.21 35.85
N THR A 2 10.83 108.47 36.86
CA THR A 2 9.36 108.30 36.96
C THR A 2 8.75 106.93 36.75
N ASN A 3 8.43 106.35 37.89
CA ASN A 3 7.15 106.09 38.52
C ASN A 3 5.95 105.95 37.60
N TYR A 4 5.27 104.81 37.73
CA TYR A 4 3.91 104.81 38.27
C TYR A 4 3.44 103.40 38.65
N ASN A 5 3.07 103.30 39.88
CA ASN A 5 2.37 102.30 40.60
C ASN A 5 0.89 102.22 40.12
N LYS A 6 0.34 101.07 39.88
CA LYS A 6 -1.08 100.81 40.12
C LYS A 6 -1.34 99.28 40.25
N ASN A 7 -1.76 98.96 41.39
CA ASN A 7 -2.38 97.75 41.86
C ASN A 7 -3.74 97.49 41.17
N PRO A 8 -4.07 96.34 40.65
CA PRO A 8 -5.48 96.01 40.44
C PRO A 8 -5.90 94.78 41.25
N GLN A 9 -6.92 94.94 41.86
CA GLN A 9 -7.94 94.15 42.47
C GLN A 9 -7.94 92.64 42.17
N ARG A 10 -7.99 91.88 43.28
CA ARG A 10 -8.35 90.42 43.28
C ARG A 10 -9.82 90.26 42.77
N VAL A 11 -9.93 89.58 41.66
CA VAL A 11 -11.21 89.00 41.24
C VAL A 11 -11.19 87.52 41.70
N SER A 12 -12.12 87.22 42.61
CA SER A 12 -12.36 85.83 43.07
C SER A 12 -13.12 85.06 42.00
N TYR A 13 -12.51 84.09 41.39
CA TYR A 13 -13.25 83.12 40.56
C TYR A 13 -13.75 81.98 41.45
N SER A 14 -15.09 81.84 41.50
CA SER A 14 -15.71 80.65 42.10
C SER A 14 -15.42 79.43 41.29
N SER A 15 -14.84 78.43 41.90
CA SER A 15 -14.63 77.13 41.29
C SER A 15 -15.94 76.41 41.03
N GLY A 16 -16.45 76.55 39.83
CA GLY A 16 -17.54 75.70 39.32
C GLY A 16 -16.97 74.31 39.03
N THR A 17 -17.31 73.37 39.85
CA THR A 17 -17.04 71.94 39.54
C THR A 17 -17.77 71.51 38.31
N ILE A 18 -17.05 71.35 37.22
CA ILE A 18 -17.57 70.77 35.95
C ILE A 18 -17.65 69.26 36.19
N ASN A 19 -18.88 68.79 36.42
CA ASN A 19 -19.15 67.33 36.41
C ASN A 19 -18.94 66.77 35.00
N PRO A 20 -18.12 65.71 34.81
CA PRO A 20 -17.97 65.07 33.52
C PRO A 20 -19.29 64.49 33.03
N PRO A 21 -19.58 64.51 31.73
CA PRO A 21 -20.84 64.03 31.14
C PRO A 21 -21.02 62.54 31.52
N LYS A 22 -22.13 62.21 32.16
CA LYS A 22 -22.54 60.84 32.47
C LYS A 22 -22.62 60.06 31.16
N LYS A 23 -21.70 59.09 30.93
CA LYS A 23 -21.80 58.12 29.83
C LYS A 23 -23.20 57.49 29.87
N ARG A 24 -24.02 57.79 28.86
CA ARG A 24 -25.30 57.12 28.67
C ARG A 24 -25.01 55.60 28.49
N ARG A 25 -25.34 54.82 29.52
CA ARG A 25 -25.37 53.35 29.38
C ARG A 25 -26.41 53.00 28.32
N LYS A 26 -25.94 52.38 27.21
CA LYS A 26 -26.87 51.82 26.20
C LYS A 26 -27.85 50.90 26.94
N PRO A 27 -29.14 50.98 26.69
CA PRO A 27 -30.11 50.12 27.35
C PRO A 27 -29.72 48.67 27.01
N ARG A 28 -29.47 47.83 28.06
CA ARG A 28 -29.38 46.39 27.86
C ARG A 28 -30.73 45.95 27.29
N ARG A 29 -30.74 45.55 26.01
CA ARG A 29 -31.89 44.91 25.43
C ARG A 29 -32.13 43.62 26.21
N HIS A 30 -33.05 43.61 27.13
CA HIS A 30 -33.54 42.37 27.72
C HIS A 30 -34.29 41.63 26.62
N ILE A 31 -33.74 40.51 26.18
CA ILE A 31 -34.46 39.58 25.32
C ILE A 31 -35.66 39.13 26.16
N ARG A 32 -36.87 39.26 25.62
CA ARG A 32 -38.07 38.82 26.31
C ARG A 32 -37.94 37.31 26.63
N PRO A 33 -38.26 36.87 27.85
CA PRO A 33 -38.08 35.49 28.27
C PRO A 33 -38.81 34.51 27.34
N GLU A 34 -39.91 34.90 26.75
CA GLU A 34 -40.68 34.09 25.79
C GLU A 34 -39.88 33.81 24.50
N ILE A 35 -39.09 34.78 24.03
CA ILE A 35 -38.22 34.62 22.85
C ILE A 35 -37.05 33.66 23.19
N LEU A 36 -36.51 33.77 24.40
CA LEU A 36 -35.46 32.89 24.87
C LEU A 36 -35.94 31.41 24.98
N ILE A 37 -37.16 31.24 25.53
CA ILE A 37 -37.80 29.91 25.62
C ILE A 37 -38.06 29.36 24.22
N GLY A 38 -38.57 30.18 23.30
CA GLY A 38 -38.79 29.78 21.90
C GLY A 38 -37.49 29.35 21.19
N LEU A 39 -36.36 30.09 21.38
CA LEU A 39 -35.08 29.76 20.84
C LEU A 39 -34.51 28.45 21.44
N VAL A 40 -34.70 28.22 22.74
CA VAL A 40 -34.30 26.97 23.40
C VAL A 40 -35.10 25.79 22.86
N ILE A 41 -36.40 25.92 22.68
CA ILE A 41 -37.25 24.87 22.11
C ILE A 41 -36.82 24.56 20.67
N VAL A 42 -36.59 25.57 19.83
CA VAL A 42 -36.11 25.40 18.46
C VAL A 42 -34.74 24.71 18.44
N LEU A 43 -33.83 25.12 19.30
CA LEU A 43 -32.53 24.51 19.44
C LEU A 43 -32.62 23.01 19.89
N CYS A 44 -33.52 22.74 20.86
CA CYS A 44 -33.78 21.38 21.31
C CYS A 44 -34.35 20.52 20.16
N ILE A 45 -35.29 21.04 19.39
CA ILE A 45 -35.86 20.35 18.21
C ILE A 45 -34.76 20.08 17.16
N LEU A 46 -33.93 21.08 16.86
CA LEU A 46 -32.80 20.92 15.92
C LEU A 46 -31.79 19.91 16.39
N VAL A 47 -31.40 19.98 17.66
CA VAL A 47 -30.47 19.00 18.25
C VAL A 47 -31.08 17.59 18.22
N THR A 48 -32.36 17.48 18.57
CA THR A 48 -33.05 16.17 18.54
C THR A 48 -33.13 15.60 17.11
N ALA A 49 -33.47 16.45 16.14
CA ALA A 49 -33.62 16.03 14.75
C ALA A 49 -32.26 15.66 14.08
N LEU A 50 -31.17 16.35 14.42
CA LEU A 50 -29.85 16.16 13.78
C LEU A 50 -28.96 15.18 14.53
N VAL A 51 -29.02 15.16 15.86
CA VAL A 51 -28.07 14.40 16.69
C VAL A 51 -28.65 13.05 17.07
N LEU A 52 -29.94 12.96 17.42
CA LEU A 52 -30.56 11.75 17.92
C LEU A 52 -30.50 10.57 16.93
N PRO A 53 -30.77 10.75 15.60
CA PRO A 53 -30.66 9.65 14.65
C PRO A 53 -29.24 9.09 14.58
N ASN A 54 -28.24 9.96 14.64
CA ASN A 54 -26.84 9.57 14.65
C ASN A 54 -26.44 8.80 15.91
N LEU A 55 -26.95 9.18 17.07
CA LEU A 55 -26.72 8.48 18.34
C LEU A 55 -27.37 7.11 18.34
N ILE A 56 -28.61 7.00 17.85
CA ILE A 56 -29.32 5.73 17.72
C ILE A 56 -28.59 4.79 16.77
N THR A 57 -28.16 5.28 15.61
CA THR A 57 -27.39 4.52 14.63
C THR A 57 -26.09 4.02 15.23
N ASN A 58 -25.32 4.90 15.88
CA ASN A 58 -24.08 4.52 16.55
C ASN A 58 -24.30 3.47 17.63
N SER A 59 -25.37 3.61 18.43
CA SER A 59 -25.73 2.64 19.47
C SER A 59 -26.05 1.27 18.89
N LYS A 60 -26.79 1.21 17.78
CA LYS A 60 -27.13 -0.03 17.11
C LYS A 60 -25.87 -0.72 16.54
N LEU A 61 -24.98 0.03 15.90
CA LEU A 61 -23.73 -0.51 15.36
C LEU A 61 -22.80 -0.99 16.48
N LYS A 62 -22.71 -0.26 17.60
CA LYS A 62 -22.00 -0.74 18.80
C LYS A 62 -22.59 -2.02 19.37
N GLY A 63 -23.90 -2.11 19.37
CA GLY A 63 -24.62 -3.32 19.81
C GLY A 63 -24.32 -4.55 18.94
N LEU A 64 -23.91 -4.36 17.68
CA LEU A 64 -23.41 -5.42 16.81
C LEU A 64 -21.94 -5.80 17.08
N GLY A 65 -21.16 -4.94 17.75
CA GLY A 65 -19.77 -5.21 18.08
C GLY A 65 -18.75 -4.24 17.44
N TYR A 66 -19.18 -3.24 16.65
CA TYR A 66 -18.27 -2.31 15.99
C TYR A 66 -17.72 -1.24 16.96
N THR A 67 -16.45 -0.93 16.81
CA THR A 67 -15.76 0.17 17.51
C THR A 67 -16.15 1.54 16.94
N ASN A 68 -15.80 2.62 17.66
CA ASN A 68 -16.07 3.98 17.17
C ASN A 68 -15.35 4.29 15.84
N THR A 69 -14.14 3.77 15.65
CA THR A 69 -13.37 3.93 14.41
C THR A 69 -14.06 3.23 13.25
N GLN A 70 -14.43 1.97 13.44
CA GLN A 70 -15.16 1.18 12.45
C GLN A 70 -16.52 1.79 12.11
N ILE A 71 -17.26 2.34 13.11
CA ILE A 71 -18.53 3.04 12.88
C ILE A 71 -18.33 4.28 12.00
N LYS A 72 -17.23 5.00 12.17
CA LYS A 72 -16.89 6.14 11.33
C LYS A 72 -16.66 5.68 9.88
N GLU A 73 -15.94 4.61 9.69
CA GLU A 73 -15.69 4.01 8.37
C GLU A 73 -16.97 3.46 7.73
N ILE A 74 -17.79 2.73 8.48
CA ILE A 74 -19.12 2.26 8.03
C ILE A 74 -19.97 3.41 7.48
N LYS A 75 -19.93 4.57 8.11
CA LYS A 75 -20.67 5.75 7.64
C LYS A 75 -20.04 6.40 6.42
N HIS A 76 -18.71 6.46 6.39
CA HIS A 76 -17.93 6.97 5.25
C HIS A 76 -18.25 6.16 4.00
N GLU A 77 -18.20 4.84 4.12
CA GLU A 77 -18.47 3.87 3.05
C GLU A 77 -19.98 3.65 2.80
N LYS A 78 -20.87 4.41 3.47
CA LYS A 78 -22.35 4.32 3.33
C LYS A 78 -22.94 2.92 3.62
N LEU A 79 -22.24 2.09 4.34
CA LEU A 79 -22.61 0.70 4.67
C LEU A 79 -23.66 0.57 5.79
N THR A 80 -24.05 1.68 6.40
CA THR A 80 -24.88 1.72 7.63
C THR A 80 -26.18 0.97 7.46
N LYS A 81 -26.90 1.20 6.36
CA LYS A 81 -28.21 0.59 6.11
C LYS A 81 -28.08 -0.92 5.99
N GLU A 82 -27.19 -1.35 5.13
CA GLU A 82 -26.96 -2.75 4.80
C GLU A 82 -26.53 -3.58 6.03
N ILE A 83 -25.59 -3.05 6.81
CA ILE A 83 -25.12 -3.69 8.03
C ILE A 83 -26.24 -3.79 9.08
N LEU A 84 -27.06 -2.77 9.24
CA LEU A 84 -28.14 -2.78 10.23
C LEU A 84 -29.31 -3.66 9.80
N ASP A 85 -29.69 -3.63 8.53
CA ASP A 85 -30.82 -4.41 8.00
C ASP A 85 -30.50 -5.92 8.07
N ASN A 86 -29.27 -6.30 7.76
CA ASN A 86 -28.78 -7.69 7.81
C ASN A 86 -28.21 -8.07 9.18
N LYS A 87 -28.16 -7.15 10.15
CA LYS A 87 -27.50 -7.35 11.45
C LYS A 87 -26.10 -7.98 11.32
N TYR A 88 -25.38 -7.52 10.31
CA TYR A 88 -24.13 -8.16 9.90
C TYR A 88 -22.95 -7.69 10.74
N TYR A 89 -22.25 -8.64 11.34
CA TYR A 89 -20.96 -8.44 12.00
C TYR A 89 -20.09 -9.67 11.78
N SER A 90 -18.84 -9.43 11.40
CA SER A 90 -17.78 -10.43 11.47
C SER A 90 -16.47 -9.76 11.87
N VAL A 91 -15.58 -10.52 12.50
CA VAL A 91 -14.24 -10.02 12.86
C VAL A 91 -13.47 -9.62 11.59
N SER A 92 -13.65 -10.37 10.51
CA SER A 92 -13.01 -10.09 9.22
C SER A 92 -13.47 -8.77 8.62
N LEU A 93 -14.78 -8.47 8.63
CA LEU A 93 -15.29 -7.18 8.19
C LEU A 93 -14.80 -6.04 9.09
N ALA A 94 -14.78 -6.24 10.41
CA ALA A 94 -14.27 -5.27 11.36
C ALA A 94 -12.79 -4.94 11.07
N ASN A 95 -11.96 -5.94 10.83
CA ASN A 95 -10.55 -5.77 10.46
C ASN A 95 -10.39 -5.09 9.08
N ALA A 96 -11.24 -5.44 8.11
CA ALA A 96 -11.23 -4.82 6.80
C ALA A 96 -11.59 -3.32 6.85
N LEU A 97 -12.56 -2.96 7.71
CA LEU A 97 -12.91 -1.56 7.97
C LEU A 97 -11.75 -0.78 8.62
N ASP A 98 -11.05 -1.39 9.57
CA ASP A 98 -9.86 -0.77 10.19
C ASP A 98 -8.73 -0.56 9.16
N LYS A 99 -8.59 -1.48 8.19
CA LYS A 99 -7.63 -1.37 7.07
C LYS A 99 -8.15 -0.54 5.90
N LYS A 100 -9.38 -0.03 5.94
CA LYS A 100 -10.05 0.69 4.86
C LYS A 100 -10.05 -0.09 3.52
N SER A 101 -10.24 -1.39 3.58
CA SER A 101 -10.22 -2.30 2.43
C SER A 101 -11.62 -2.72 1.94
N VAL A 102 -12.67 -2.11 2.47
CA VAL A 102 -14.08 -2.40 2.09
C VAL A 102 -14.56 -1.38 1.07
N ASN A 103 -15.13 -1.86 -0.03
CA ASN A 103 -15.82 -1.03 -1.01
C ASN A 103 -17.34 -1.26 -0.87
N SER A 104 -18.10 -0.17 -0.68
CA SER A 104 -19.55 -0.21 -0.50
C SER A 104 -20.31 -0.81 -1.69
N ASP A 105 -19.79 -0.61 -2.90
CA ASP A 105 -20.46 -1.06 -4.13
C ASP A 105 -20.45 -2.59 -4.26
N TYR A 106 -19.63 -3.28 -3.48
CA TYR A 106 -19.48 -4.75 -3.52
C TYR A 106 -20.04 -5.46 -2.29
N LEU A 107 -20.83 -4.77 -1.47
CA LEU A 107 -21.33 -5.37 -0.21
C LEU A 107 -22.21 -6.59 -0.43
N GLU A 108 -23.05 -6.61 -1.48
CA GLU A 108 -23.86 -7.76 -1.84
C GLU A 108 -22.98 -8.97 -2.20
N LEU A 109 -21.88 -8.71 -2.92
CA LEU A 109 -20.90 -9.73 -3.28
C LEU A 109 -20.20 -10.29 -2.02
N TYR A 110 -19.77 -9.44 -1.11
CA TYR A 110 -19.18 -9.87 0.16
C TYR A 110 -20.12 -10.74 0.99
N THR A 111 -21.40 -10.36 1.08
CA THR A 111 -22.38 -11.14 1.82
C THR A 111 -22.65 -12.49 1.18
N SER A 112 -22.64 -12.57 -0.14
CA SER A 112 -22.81 -13.85 -0.87
C SER A 112 -21.60 -14.77 -0.71
N ILE A 113 -20.39 -14.23 -0.68
CA ILE A 113 -19.16 -15.02 -0.45
C ILE A 113 -19.14 -15.59 0.97
N LYS A 114 -19.54 -14.82 1.99
CA LYS A 114 -19.50 -15.25 3.40
C LYS A 114 -20.28 -16.53 3.67
N ASP A 115 -21.31 -16.81 2.89
CA ASP A 115 -22.14 -18.00 3.05
C ASP A 115 -21.38 -19.28 2.66
N ASN A 116 -20.27 -19.15 1.94
CA ASN A 116 -19.42 -20.26 1.53
C ASN A 116 -18.19 -20.43 2.42
N ARG A 117 -17.61 -19.34 2.91
CA ARG A 117 -16.45 -19.36 3.83
C ARG A 117 -16.35 -18.06 4.65
N ALA A 118 -15.62 -18.14 5.77
CA ALA A 118 -15.26 -16.94 6.52
C ALA A 118 -14.29 -16.07 5.69
N LEU A 119 -14.65 -14.79 5.46
CA LEU A 119 -13.81 -13.84 4.73
C LEU A 119 -12.73 -13.28 5.65
N THR A 120 -11.52 -13.18 5.12
CA THR A 120 -10.42 -12.42 5.74
C THR A 120 -10.47 -10.95 5.30
N ALA A 121 -9.65 -10.10 5.92
CA ALA A 121 -9.55 -8.69 5.49
C ALA A 121 -8.98 -8.57 4.06
N GLU A 122 -8.10 -9.50 3.69
CA GLU A 122 -7.50 -9.61 2.36
C GLU A 122 -8.55 -9.98 1.30
N ASP A 123 -9.50 -10.84 1.64
CA ASP A 123 -10.58 -11.24 0.72
C ASP A 123 -11.44 -10.04 0.30
N PHE A 124 -11.72 -9.10 1.21
CA PHE A 124 -12.47 -7.88 0.86
C PHE A 124 -11.73 -7.04 -0.19
N LEU A 125 -10.43 -6.89 -0.03
CA LEU A 125 -9.60 -6.16 -0.99
C LEU A 125 -9.51 -6.92 -2.31
N LEU A 126 -9.33 -8.24 -2.25
CA LEU A 126 -9.21 -9.10 -3.43
C LEU A 126 -10.48 -9.06 -4.29
N VAL A 127 -11.67 -9.09 -3.68
CA VAL A 127 -12.94 -8.91 -4.39
C VAL A 127 -12.97 -7.60 -5.16
N SER A 128 -12.58 -6.50 -4.51
CA SER A 128 -12.52 -5.19 -5.16
C SER A 128 -11.58 -5.20 -6.37
N ARG A 129 -10.38 -5.77 -6.20
CA ARG A 129 -9.38 -5.84 -7.27
C ARG A 129 -9.84 -6.68 -8.46
N LEU A 130 -10.51 -7.80 -8.20
CA LEU A 130 -11.09 -8.64 -9.26
C LEU A 130 -12.17 -7.89 -10.05
N LYS A 131 -13.04 -7.15 -9.35
CA LYS A 131 -14.06 -6.31 -10.01
C LYS A 131 -13.41 -5.21 -10.85
N ASP A 132 -12.42 -4.52 -10.32
CA ASP A 132 -11.68 -3.48 -11.04
C ASP A 132 -10.99 -4.04 -12.30
N LYS A 133 -10.53 -5.28 -12.24
CA LYS A 133 -9.93 -6.00 -13.37
C LYS A 133 -10.96 -6.52 -14.40
N GLY A 134 -12.26 -6.43 -14.08
CA GLY A 134 -13.35 -6.77 -14.99
C GLY A 134 -13.95 -8.17 -14.81
N TYR A 135 -13.59 -8.88 -13.73
CA TYR A 135 -14.24 -10.18 -13.44
C TYR A 135 -15.72 -9.99 -13.11
N GLU A 136 -16.54 -10.86 -13.67
CA GLU A 136 -17.98 -10.86 -13.42
C GLU A 136 -18.29 -11.41 -12.00
N GLN A 137 -19.40 -10.97 -11.40
CA GLN A 137 -19.80 -11.37 -10.08
C GLN A 137 -19.89 -12.91 -9.93
N ALA A 138 -20.45 -13.59 -10.91
CA ALA A 138 -20.57 -15.06 -10.89
C ALA A 138 -19.21 -15.76 -10.87
N GLN A 139 -18.23 -15.24 -11.63
CA GLN A 139 -16.86 -15.74 -11.65
C GLN A 139 -16.20 -15.56 -10.28
N ILE A 140 -16.31 -14.38 -9.68
CA ILE A 140 -15.75 -14.10 -8.34
C ILE A 140 -16.35 -15.04 -7.31
N LEU A 141 -17.68 -15.21 -7.31
CA LEU A 141 -18.33 -16.15 -6.39
C LEU A 141 -17.84 -17.60 -6.55
N ASN A 142 -17.62 -18.03 -7.77
CA ASN A 142 -17.14 -19.38 -8.05
C ASN A 142 -15.67 -19.55 -7.64
N LEU A 143 -14.83 -18.54 -7.87
CA LEU A 143 -13.44 -18.54 -7.39
C LEU A 143 -13.40 -18.66 -5.85
N PHE A 144 -14.08 -17.79 -5.14
CA PHE A 144 -14.09 -17.80 -3.67
C PHE A 144 -14.73 -19.04 -3.05
N LYS A 145 -15.59 -19.72 -3.78
CA LYS A 145 -16.18 -21.00 -3.35
C LYS A 145 -15.19 -22.16 -3.38
N ASN A 146 -14.26 -22.15 -4.33
CA ASN A 146 -13.41 -23.31 -4.63
C ASN A 146 -11.92 -23.08 -4.30
N LEU A 147 -11.47 -21.82 -4.24
CA LEU A 147 -10.08 -21.46 -4.14
C LEU A 147 -9.75 -20.70 -2.85
N GLU A 148 -8.51 -20.86 -2.42
CA GLU A 148 -7.89 -20.06 -1.35
C GLU A 148 -7.40 -18.71 -1.91
N TYR A 149 -7.16 -17.72 -1.03
CA TYR A 149 -6.75 -16.39 -1.50
C TYR A 149 -5.45 -16.40 -2.32
N TRP A 150 -4.47 -17.23 -1.94
CA TRP A 150 -3.18 -17.35 -2.67
C TRP A 150 -3.33 -18.04 -4.04
N GLU A 151 -4.46 -18.69 -4.30
CA GLU A 151 -4.80 -19.26 -5.63
C GLU A 151 -5.56 -18.24 -6.49
N ILE A 152 -6.11 -17.20 -5.86
CA ILE A 152 -6.87 -16.15 -6.56
C ILE A 152 -5.96 -14.95 -6.87
N THR A 153 -5.02 -14.59 -5.98
CA THR A 153 -4.13 -13.44 -6.17
C THR A 153 -3.33 -13.46 -7.49
N PRO A 154 -2.88 -14.62 -8.02
CA PRO A 154 -2.21 -14.66 -9.31
C PRO A 154 -3.04 -14.09 -10.46
N LEU A 155 -4.38 -14.18 -10.39
CA LEU A 155 -5.28 -13.62 -11.38
C LEU A 155 -5.22 -12.08 -11.47
N LEU A 156 -4.64 -11.42 -10.48
CA LEU A 156 -4.41 -9.98 -10.50
C LEU A 156 -3.16 -9.58 -11.28
N VAL A 157 -2.16 -10.47 -11.36
CA VAL A 157 -0.84 -10.15 -11.93
C VAL A 157 -0.91 -10.05 -13.44
N PHE A 158 -1.33 -11.12 -14.10
CA PHE A 158 -1.41 -11.19 -15.56
C PHE A 158 -2.83 -11.46 -16.04
N ASP A 159 -3.06 -11.27 -17.32
CA ASP A 159 -4.31 -11.70 -17.96
C ASP A 159 -4.15 -13.16 -18.34
N TYR A 160 -5.14 -13.97 -17.95
CA TYR A 160 -5.16 -15.39 -18.28
C TYR A 160 -6.03 -15.63 -19.51
N GLN A 161 -5.66 -16.62 -20.33
CA GLN A 161 -6.62 -17.19 -21.27
C GLN A 161 -7.62 -17.99 -20.41
N TRP A 162 -8.75 -17.36 -20.15
CA TRP A 162 -9.63 -17.76 -19.08
C TRP A 162 -10.53 -18.92 -19.51
N ASP A 163 -10.17 -20.11 -19.04
CA ASP A 163 -11.12 -21.17 -18.79
C ASP A 163 -11.21 -21.36 -17.28
N GLU A 164 -12.25 -20.81 -16.68
CA GLU A 164 -12.46 -20.77 -15.23
C GLU A 164 -12.43 -22.18 -14.61
N LYS A 165 -13.05 -23.16 -15.29
CA LYS A 165 -13.11 -24.52 -14.78
C LYS A 165 -11.72 -25.17 -14.77
N VAL A 166 -10.97 -25.01 -15.86
CA VAL A 166 -9.59 -25.54 -15.98
C VAL A 166 -8.70 -24.94 -14.90
N TYR A 167 -8.78 -23.62 -14.69
CA TYR A 167 -8.01 -22.95 -13.66
C TYR A 167 -8.31 -23.49 -12.24
N ILE A 168 -9.59 -23.58 -11.90
CA ILE A 168 -10.03 -24.07 -10.59
C ILE A 168 -9.61 -25.53 -10.39
N ASP A 169 -9.88 -26.39 -11.37
CA ASP A 169 -9.56 -27.83 -11.28
C ASP A 169 -8.05 -28.03 -11.09
N ASP A 170 -7.23 -27.25 -11.78
CA ASP A 170 -5.77 -27.36 -11.70
C ASP A 170 -5.23 -26.88 -10.35
N CYS A 171 -5.71 -25.75 -9.85
CA CYS A 171 -5.36 -25.26 -8.52
C CYS A 171 -5.73 -26.28 -7.42
N VAL A 172 -6.94 -26.84 -7.48
CA VAL A 172 -7.41 -27.84 -6.51
C VAL A 172 -6.57 -29.11 -6.58
N LEU A 173 -6.20 -29.55 -7.79
CA LEU A 173 -5.40 -30.77 -8.01
C LEU A 173 -4.00 -30.64 -7.41
N HIS A 174 -3.37 -29.48 -7.52
CA HIS A 174 -1.97 -29.26 -7.13
C HIS A 174 -1.82 -28.53 -5.79
N ARG A 175 -2.92 -28.33 -5.06
CA ARG A 175 -2.92 -27.55 -3.81
C ARG A 175 -2.04 -28.17 -2.74
N ASP A 176 -1.01 -27.39 -2.31
CA ASP A 176 -0.26 -27.64 -1.09
C ASP A 176 -0.54 -26.54 -0.07
N THR A 177 -1.30 -26.88 0.96
CA THR A 177 -1.68 -25.95 2.02
C THR A 177 -0.53 -25.57 2.94
N ASN A 178 0.54 -26.36 3.01
CA ASN A 178 1.70 -26.08 3.87
C ASN A 178 2.58 -24.98 3.25
N SER A 179 2.91 -25.14 1.98
CA SER A 179 3.66 -24.13 1.23
C SER A 179 2.81 -22.99 0.72
N LYS A 180 1.48 -23.10 0.80
CA LYS A 180 0.51 -22.20 0.14
C LYS A 180 0.83 -22.05 -1.34
N ASP A 181 1.04 -23.16 -1.99
CA ASP A 181 1.36 -23.27 -3.40
C ASP A 181 0.41 -24.27 -4.07
N SER A 182 -0.09 -23.91 -5.23
CA SER A 182 -0.92 -24.77 -6.06
C SER A 182 -0.63 -24.55 -7.53
N PHE A 183 0.36 -23.70 -7.84
CA PHE A 183 0.59 -23.22 -9.17
C PHE A 183 1.69 -23.99 -9.86
N THR A 184 1.32 -25.00 -10.65
CA THR A 184 2.25 -25.69 -11.57
C THR A 184 2.08 -25.21 -13.01
N LEU A 185 1.23 -24.23 -13.26
CA LEU A 185 0.78 -23.83 -14.58
C LEU A 185 1.84 -23.03 -15.32
N SER A 186 2.57 -23.71 -16.14
CA SER A 186 3.42 -23.10 -17.14
C SER A 186 2.66 -22.53 -18.36
N ASN A 187 1.33 -22.80 -18.51
CA ASN A 187 0.70 -22.71 -19.83
C ASN A 187 -0.56 -21.85 -19.91
N THR A 188 -1.02 -21.22 -18.83
CA THR A 188 -2.28 -20.47 -18.84
C THR A 188 -2.11 -18.96 -18.80
N PHE A 189 -0.88 -18.46 -18.67
CA PHE A 189 -0.62 -17.04 -18.79
C PHE A 189 -0.70 -16.58 -20.22
N ILE A 190 -1.53 -15.55 -20.46
CA ILE A 190 -1.30 -14.64 -21.57
C ILE A 190 -0.70 -13.39 -20.97
N VAL A 191 0.56 -13.14 -21.26
CA VAL A 191 1.13 -11.81 -21.12
C VAL A 191 0.52 -10.96 -22.23
N PRO A 192 -0.24 -9.89 -21.92
CA PRO A 192 -0.80 -9.06 -22.97
C PRO A 192 0.31 -8.48 -23.84
N ASN A 193 0.08 -8.40 -25.13
CA ASN A 193 1.00 -7.74 -26.07
C ASN A 193 1.13 -6.21 -25.85
N THR A 194 0.44 -5.67 -24.87
CA THR A 194 0.50 -4.25 -24.52
C THR A 194 1.51 -4.05 -23.40
N GLU A 195 2.69 -3.60 -23.78
CA GLU A 195 3.71 -3.14 -22.82
C GLU A 195 3.26 -1.82 -22.19
N ASN A 196 3.34 -1.75 -20.89
CA ASN A 196 3.12 -0.54 -20.11
C ASN A 196 4.47 0.09 -19.78
N ILE A 197 4.74 1.29 -20.30
CA ILE A 197 5.95 2.04 -19.95
C ILE A 197 5.72 2.70 -18.59
N ILE A 198 6.57 2.37 -17.65
CA ILE A 198 6.52 2.86 -16.26
C ILE A 198 6.73 4.38 -16.25
N SER A 199 5.79 5.11 -15.65
CA SER A 199 5.83 6.58 -15.58
C SER A 199 6.72 7.12 -14.45
N ASP A 200 6.89 6.36 -13.36
CA ASP A 200 7.80 6.69 -12.25
C ASP A 200 8.81 5.55 -12.02
N PRO A 201 9.85 5.47 -12.85
CA PRO A 201 10.85 4.40 -12.75
C PRO A 201 11.77 4.57 -11.53
N SER A 202 11.77 5.73 -10.87
CA SER A 202 12.61 6.02 -9.71
C SER A 202 12.01 5.51 -8.40
N SER A 203 10.74 5.19 -8.38
CA SER A 203 10.03 4.72 -7.20
C SER A 203 10.67 3.45 -6.62
N ILE A 204 10.86 3.41 -5.31
CA ILE A 204 11.32 2.19 -4.62
C ILE A 204 10.33 1.03 -4.80
N THR A 205 9.05 1.34 -5.02
CA THR A 205 7.98 0.35 -5.22
C THR A 205 7.71 0.06 -6.70
N VAL A 206 8.59 0.48 -7.61
CA VAL A 206 8.41 0.19 -9.04
C VAL A 206 8.34 -1.33 -9.26
N LEU A 207 7.31 -1.79 -9.96
CA LEU A 207 7.18 -3.18 -10.39
C LEU A 207 7.65 -3.31 -11.84
N VAL A 208 8.72 -4.05 -12.04
CA VAL A 208 9.27 -4.38 -13.37
C VAL A 208 8.99 -5.85 -13.65
N ASN A 209 8.34 -6.13 -14.79
CA ASN A 209 8.06 -7.48 -15.24
C ASN A 209 7.70 -7.45 -16.74
N GLN A 210 7.24 -8.56 -17.29
CA GLN A 210 6.89 -8.68 -18.72
C GLN A 210 5.78 -7.71 -19.15
N LYS A 211 4.99 -7.17 -18.24
CA LYS A 211 3.91 -6.20 -18.54
C LYS A 211 4.36 -4.75 -18.35
N ASN A 212 5.27 -4.51 -17.43
CA ASN A 212 5.68 -3.16 -17.00
C ASN A 212 7.16 -2.96 -17.31
N ASN A 213 7.44 -2.10 -18.28
CA ASN A 213 8.78 -1.87 -18.80
C ASN A 213 9.35 -0.53 -18.31
N LEU A 214 10.60 -0.53 -17.92
CA LEU A 214 11.37 0.69 -17.66
C LEU A 214 11.65 1.43 -18.97
N PRO A 215 11.62 2.78 -18.99
CA PRO A 215 12.07 3.54 -20.12
C PRO A 215 13.55 3.23 -20.47
N ALA A 216 13.86 3.21 -21.77
CA ALA A 216 15.22 2.88 -22.23
C ALA A 216 16.28 3.86 -21.76
N GLU A 217 15.91 5.13 -21.60
CA GLU A 217 16.77 6.21 -21.13
C GLU A 217 16.89 6.29 -19.62
N TYR A 218 16.15 5.48 -18.87
CA TYR A 218 16.19 5.55 -17.41
C TYR A 218 17.51 5.04 -16.85
N VAL A 219 18.16 5.91 -16.09
CA VAL A 219 19.36 5.62 -15.29
C VAL A 219 19.14 6.20 -13.90
N PRO A 220 19.29 5.42 -12.82
CA PRO A 220 19.23 5.94 -11.46
C PRO A 220 20.31 7.02 -11.22
N GLU A 221 19.95 8.11 -10.52
CA GLU A 221 20.85 9.24 -10.29
C GLU A 221 21.82 9.01 -9.11
N ASP A 222 21.51 8.08 -8.22
CA ASP A 222 22.17 7.84 -6.94
C ASP A 222 22.85 6.45 -6.88
N LEU A 223 23.47 6.03 -7.98
CA LEU A 223 24.23 4.77 -8.01
C LEU A 223 25.52 4.87 -7.21
N GLU A 224 25.73 3.95 -6.29
CA GLU A 224 26.95 3.81 -5.49
C GLU A 224 27.59 2.43 -5.72
N THR A 225 28.92 2.42 -5.78
CA THR A 225 29.69 1.18 -5.92
C THR A 225 29.77 0.49 -4.57
N ILE A 226 29.40 -0.78 -4.51
CA ILE A 226 29.50 -1.61 -3.33
C ILE A 226 30.97 -1.94 -3.06
N ASP A 227 31.38 -1.99 -1.79
CA ASP A 227 32.72 -2.36 -1.38
C ASP A 227 33.08 -3.76 -1.90
N LEU A 228 34.35 -3.91 -2.39
CA LEU A 228 34.87 -5.17 -2.92
C LEU A 228 34.83 -6.33 -1.93
N GLN A 229 34.68 -6.06 -0.65
CA GLN A 229 34.49 -7.09 0.37
C GLN A 229 33.15 -7.80 0.19
N TYR A 230 32.13 -7.11 -0.37
CA TYR A 230 30.76 -7.57 -0.45
C TYR A 230 30.24 -7.77 -1.88
N ALA A 231 31.03 -7.39 -2.89
CA ALA A 231 30.61 -7.47 -4.28
C ALA A 231 31.78 -7.73 -5.24
N SER A 232 31.46 -8.19 -6.44
CA SER A 232 32.37 -8.19 -7.57
C SER A 232 32.76 -6.76 -7.96
N GLN A 233 33.90 -6.61 -8.62
CA GLN A 233 34.41 -5.29 -9.01
C GLN A 233 33.40 -4.51 -9.86
N GLY A 234 33.12 -3.28 -9.45
CA GLY A 234 32.28 -2.33 -10.20
C GLY A 234 30.77 -2.55 -10.06
N VAL A 235 30.33 -3.47 -9.22
CA VAL A 235 28.91 -3.65 -8.92
C VAL A 235 28.36 -2.41 -8.22
N GLN A 236 27.25 -1.89 -8.74
CA GLN A 236 26.58 -0.70 -8.23
C GLN A 236 25.11 -1.01 -7.87
N LEU A 237 24.64 -0.36 -6.82
CA LEU A 237 23.22 -0.23 -6.49
C LEU A 237 22.90 1.24 -6.17
N ARG A 238 21.61 1.57 -6.07
CA ARG A 238 21.21 2.88 -5.55
C ARG A 238 21.68 3.01 -4.09
N ALA A 239 22.04 4.23 -3.69
CA ALA A 239 22.75 4.52 -2.43
C ALA A 239 22.16 3.84 -1.19
N GLU A 240 20.84 3.92 -1.01
CA GLU A 240 20.18 3.27 0.13
C GLU A 240 20.24 1.74 0.03
N ALA A 241 20.04 1.19 -1.16
CA ALA A 241 20.14 -0.25 -1.39
C ALA A 241 21.58 -0.75 -1.18
N ALA A 242 22.60 -0.03 -1.68
CA ALA A 242 24.00 -0.38 -1.50
C ALA A 242 24.38 -0.46 -0.02
N LYS A 243 24.06 0.57 0.76
CA LYS A 243 24.30 0.61 2.20
C LYS A 243 23.67 -0.56 2.96
N ASN A 244 22.41 -0.86 2.65
CA ASN A 244 21.71 -1.97 3.31
C ASN A 244 22.18 -3.34 2.82
N PHE A 245 22.64 -3.44 1.55
CA PHE A 245 23.26 -4.66 1.03
C PHE A 245 24.57 -4.99 1.72
N GLU A 246 25.45 -4.01 1.91
CA GLU A 246 26.69 -4.20 2.65
C GLU A 246 26.44 -4.66 4.09
N ALA A 247 25.44 -4.09 4.75
CA ALA A 247 25.03 -4.50 6.08
C ALA A 247 24.49 -5.95 6.11
N LEU A 248 23.69 -6.35 5.11
CA LEU A 248 23.17 -7.70 4.95
C LEU A 248 24.31 -8.69 4.69
N SER A 249 25.23 -8.38 3.77
CA SER A 249 26.38 -9.22 3.47
C SER A 249 27.33 -9.34 4.67
N ALA A 250 27.58 -8.25 5.39
CA ALA A 250 28.39 -8.30 6.64
C ALA A 250 27.75 -9.23 7.70
N ALA A 251 26.42 -9.19 7.85
CA ALA A 251 25.69 -10.07 8.75
C ALA A 251 25.80 -11.55 8.32
N SER A 252 25.77 -11.83 7.03
CA SER A 252 25.93 -13.20 6.51
C SER A 252 27.28 -13.81 6.86
N ILE A 253 28.36 -13.00 6.81
CA ILE A 253 29.70 -13.40 7.22
C ILE A 253 29.73 -13.81 8.71
N GLN A 254 29.09 -13.01 9.57
CA GLN A 254 29.00 -13.30 11.00
C GLN A 254 28.21 -14.59 11.27
N ASN A 255 27.21 -14.88 10.45
CA ASN A 255 26.39 -16.10 10.54
C ASN A 255 26.99 -17.30 9.77
N LYS A 256 28.20 -17.18 9.23
CA LYS A 256 28.92 -18.24 8.52
C LYS A 256 28.24 -18.75 7.24
N VAL A 257 27.48 -17.88 6.60
CA VAL A 257 26.82 -18.10 5.31
C VAL A 257 27.16 -16.96 4.34
N PRO A 258 28.47 -16.65 4.13
CA PRO A 258 28.88 -15.47 3.37
C PRO A 258 28.47 -15.57 1.91
N PHE A 259 28.02 -14.45 1.39
CA PHE A 259 27.71 -14.23 -0.02
C PHE A 259 28.19 -12.84 -0.46
N PHE A 260 28.22 -12.63 -1.75
CA PHE A 260 28.58 -11.35 -2.37
C PHE A 260 27.65 -11.05 -3.56
N ALA A 261 27.52 -9.77 -3.92
CA ALA A 261 26.82 -9.39 -5.14
C ALA A 261 27.70 -9.72 -6.35
N SER A 262 27.23 -10.59 -7.21
CA SER A 262 27.87 -10.89 -8.50
C SER A 262 27.49 -9.87 -9.57
N THR A 263 26.27 -9.34 -9.52
CA THR A 263 25.71 -8.33 -10.43
C THR A 263 24.82 -7.37 -9.64
N GLY A 264 24.74 -6.12 -10.09
CA GLY A 264 23.85 -5.09 -9.55
C GLY A 264 23.16 -4.35 -10.69
N TYR A 265 23.26 -3.02 -10.70
CA TYR A 265 22.72 -2.21 -11.78
C TYR A 265 23.31 -2.58 -13.14
N VAL A 266 22.42 -2.79 -14.11
CA VAL A 266 22.77 -2.99 -15.53
C VAL A 266 21.94 -2.02 -16.37
N SER A 267 22.58 -1.24 -17.21
CA SER A 267 21.88 -0.28 -18.06
C SER A 267 21.06 -0.95 -19.16
N TYR A 268 20.03 -0.27 -19.64
CA TYR A 268 19.22 -0.75 -20.78
C TYR A 268 20.07 -1.17 -21.96
N GLN A 269 21.11 -0.36 -22.32
CA GLN A 269 21.98 -0.68 -23.45
C GLN A 269 22.79 -1.95 -23.20
N ALA A 270 23.33 -2.13 -21.98
CA ALA A 270 24.07 -3.35 -21.64
C ALA A 270 23.16 -4.60 -21.67
N LEU A 271 21.93 -4.50 -21.15
CA LEU A 271 20.94 -5.57 -21.26
C LEU A 271 20.62 -5.90 -22.72
N LYS A 272 20.49 -4.88 -23.56
CA LYS A 272 20.23 -5.06 -24.99
C LYS A 272 21.38 -5.75 -25.70
N ASP A 273 22.61 -5.40 -25.36
CA ASP A 273 23.81 -6.02 -25.95
C ASP A 273 23.91 -7.48 -25.53
N ILE A 274 23.66 -7.80 -24.26
CA ILE A 274 23.61 -9.17 -23.73
C ILE A 274 22.49 -9.96 -24.43
N TYR A 275 21.27 -9.43 -24.45
CA TYR A 275 20.12 -10.09 -25.07
C TYR A 275 20.35 -10.38 -26.55
N SER A 276 20.93 -9.40 -27.29
CA SER A 276 21.22 -9.52 -28.71
C SER A 276 22.40 -10.47 -29.02
N SER A 277 23.19 -10.86 -28.02
CA SER A 277 24.25 -11.84 -28.18
C SER A 277 23.76 -13.28 -28.33
N TYR A 278 22.49 -13.53 -27.92
CA TYR A 278 21.83 -14.81 -28.05
C TYR A 278 20.98 -14.88 -29.32
N ASN A 279 20.75 -16.10 -29.82
CA ASN A 279 19.76 -16.30 -30.89
C ASN A 279 18.37 -15.92 -30.42
N ALA A 280 17.59 -15.25 -31.28
CA ALA A 280 16.26 -14.73 -30.96
C ALA A 280 15.33 -15.77 -30.32
N ASP A 281 15.38 -17.02 -30.82
CA ASP A 281 14.50 -18.10 -30.35
C ASP A 281 14.81 -18.57 -28.89
N VAL A 282 15.96 -18.22 -28.36
CA VAL A 282 16.42 -18.67 -27.04
C VAL A 282 16.84 -17.51 -26.10
N ALA A 283 16.89 -16.30 -26.61
CA ALA A 283 17.36 -15.14 -25.84
C ALA A 283 16.62 -15.01 -24.49
N ASN A 284 15.29 -15.11 -24.49
CA ASN A 284 14.47 -15.08 -23.27
C ASN A 284 14.78 -16.20 -22.26
N LEU A 285 15.53 -17.21 -22.67
CA LEU A 285 15.92 -18.29 -21.79
C LEU A 285 17.20 -17.97 -21.00
N TYR A 286 18.03 -17.05 -21.48
CA TYR A 286 19.38 -16.79 -20.96
C TYR A 286 19.62 -15.33 -20.57
N ALA A 287 18.77 -14.41 -20.97
CA ALA A 287 18.93 -12.99 -20.69
C ALA A 287 17.57 -12.32 -20.46
N ASP A 288 17.58 -11.29 -19.64
CA ASP A 288 16.41 -10.43 -19.44
C ASP A 288 16.12 -9.60 -20.69
N VAL A 289 14.84 -9.43 -20.98
CA VAL A 289 14.40 -8.49 -22.01
C VAL A 289 14.73 -7.06 -21.56
N PRO A 290 15.42 -6.25 -22.39
CA PRO A 290 15.72 -4.86 -22.03
C PRO A 290 14.46 -4.07 -21.65
N GLY A 291 14.49 -3.40 -20.52
CA GLY A 291 13.33 -2.73 -19.92
C GLY A 291 12.53 -3.59 -18.96
N GLN A 292 12.66 -4.92 -18.98
CA GLN A 292 11.95 -5.85 -18.12
C GLN A 292 12.85 -6.42 -16.99
N SER A 293 14.07 -5.94 -16.84
CA SER A 293 15.00 -6.38 -15.81
C SER A 293 14.92 -5.51 -14.55
N GLU A 294 14.78 -6.16 -13.41
CA GLU A 294 14.87 -5.52 -12.10
C GLU A 294 16.24 -4.85 -11.85
N GLN A 295 17.30 -5.34 -12.49
CA GLN A 295 18.66 -4.78 -12.37
C GLN A 295 18.75 -3.35 -12.93
N GLN A 296 17.96 -3.00 -13.95
CA GLN A 296 17.91 -1.65 -14.48
C GLN A 296 17.36 -0.62 -13.47
N THR A 297 16.64 -1.07 -12.44
CA THR A 297 16.15 -0.17 -11.37
C THR A 297 17.27 0.34 -10.46
N GLY A 298 18.40 -0.37 -10.40
CA GLY A 298 19.44 -0.17 -9.39
C GLY A 298 19.06 -0.64 -7.98
N TYR A 299 17.91 -1.28 -7.82
CA TYR A 299 17.44 -1.86 -6.54
C TYR A 299 17.62 -3.37 -6.46
N ALA A 300 18.05 -4.04 -7.52
CA ALA A 300 18.22 -5.48 -7.55
C ALA A 300 19.70 -5.89 -7.69
N ALA A 301 20.05 -6.97 -7.01
CA ALA A 301 21.36 -7.59 -7.08
C ALA A 301 21.23 -9.10 -7.17
N ASP A 302 22.02 -9.72 -8.06
CA ASP A 302 22.22 -11.16 -8.02
C ASP A 302 23.34 -11.48 -7.04
N VAL A 303 23.15 -12.51 -6.24
CA VAL A 303 24.12 -12.90 -5.23
C VAL A 303 24.66 -14.30 -5.47
N SER A 304 25.89 -14.51 -5.05
CA SER A 304 26.55 -15.81 -5.09
C SER A 304 27.10 -16.16 -3.72
N PRO A 305 26.88 -17.40 -3.23
CA PRO A 305 27.50 -17.84 -2.00
C PRO A 305 29.01 -17.98 -2.19
N THR A 306 29.78 -17.67 -1.15
CA THR A 306 31.24 -17.68 -1.23
C THR A 306 31.81 -19.08 -1.24
N TYR A 307 31.21 -20.02 -0.50
CA TYR A 307 31.77 -21.36 -0.26
C TYR A 307 30.83 -22.51 -0.59
N GLU A 308 29.59 -22.22 -0.99
CA GLU A 308 28.60 -23.24 -1.31
C GLU A 308 28.45 -23.34 -2.83
N GLY A 309 28.27 -24.55 -3.34
CA GLY A 309 28.01 -24.82 -4.76
C GLY A 309 26.67 -25.51 -4.96
N GLY A 310 26.31 -25.71 -6.23
CA GLY A 310 25.07 -26.34 -6.61
C GLY A 310 23.94 -25.33 -6.86
N ALA A 311 22.67 -25.77 -6.81
CA ALA A 311 21.54 -24.88 -6.96
C ALA A 311 21.44 -23.93 -5.77
N PHE A 312 21.37 -22.63 -6.03
CA PHE A 312 21.34 -21.60 -4.97
C PHE A 312 20.23 -21.84 -3.94
N SER A 313 19.05 -22.25 -4.40
CA SER A 313 17.89 -22.56 -3.53
C SER A 313 18.12 -23.72 -2.54
N GLN A 314 19.18 -24.50 -2.71
CA GLN A 314 19.55 -25.60 -1.82
C GLN A 314 20.68 -25.25 -0.84
N THR A 315 21.22 -24.03 -0.93
CA THR A 315 22.32 -23.56 -0.07
C THR A 315 21.81 -23.09 1.30
N ASN A 316 22.68 -23.12 2.30
CA ASN A 316 22.41 -22.51 3.61
C ASN A 316 22.28 -20.98 3.50
N THR A 317 23.02 -20.37 2.58
CA THR A 317 22.92 -18.96 2.25
C THR A 317 21.49 -18.60 1.81
N TYR A 318 20.87 -19.39 0.93
CA TYR A 318 19.48 -19.15 0.51
C TYR A 318 18.51 -19.25 1.68
N GLN A 319 18.63 -20.27 2.54
CA GLN A 319 17.74 -20.43 3.69
C GLN A 319 17.89 -19.27 4.67
N TRP A 320 19.11 -18.82 4.92
CA TRP A 320 19.36 -17.67 5.78
C TRP A 320 18.81 -16.38 5.18
N LEU A 321 19.00 -16.14 3.89
CA LEU A 321 18.41 -14.96 3.20
C LEU A 321 16.89 -14.96 3.24
N LYS A 322 16.26 -16.11 3.09
CA LYS A 322 14.80 -16.25 3.20
C LYS A 322 14.26 -15.77 4.56
N GLU A 323 15.05 -15.98 5.62
CA GLU A 323 14.66 -15.62 6.99
C GLU A 323 15.05 -14.18 7.35
N HIS A 324 16.18 -13.66 6.83
CA HIS A 324 16.81 -12.44 7.33
C HIS A 324 16.87 -11.29 6.34
N ALA A 325 16.73 -11.49 5.04
CA ALA A 325 16.91 -10.44 4.04
C ALA A 325 15.95 -9.25 4.28
N ALA A 326 14.72 -9.51 4.74
CA ALA A 326 13.74 -8.47 5.01
C ALA A 326 14.14 -7.51 6.15
N GLU A 327 14.96 -7.96 7.10
CA GLU A 327 15.49 -7.12 8.18
C GLU A 327 16.40 -6.00 7.64
N TYR A 328 16.94 -6.19 6.43
CA TYR A 328 17.78 -5.26 5.70
C TYR A 328 17.07 -4.60 4.51
N GLY A 329 15.77 -4.86 4.35
CA GLY A 329 14.94 -4.26 3.31
C GLY A 329 14.94 -5.00 1.98
N PHE A 330 15.47 -6.21 1.92
CA PHE A 330 15.51 -7.03 0.70
C PHE A 330 14.49 -8.17 0.76
N ILE A 331 14.01 -8.56 -0.41
CA ILE A 331 13.27 -9.81 -0.63
C ILE A 331 14.01 -10.70 -1.64
N LEU A 332 13.77 -11.99 -1.61
CA LEU A 332 14.05 -12.87 -2.74
C LEU A 332 13.00 -12.57 -3.81
N ARG A 333 13.44 -11.97 -4.94
CA ARG A 333 12.53 -11.44 -5.95
C ARG A 333 11.72 -12.54 -6.64
N TYR A 334 12.36 -13.66 -6.93
CA TYR A 334 11.78 -14.79 -7.64
C TYR A 334 11.87 -16.06 -6.80
N PRO A 335 10.91 -16.28 -5.88
CA PRO A 335 10.92 -17.46 -5.03
C PRO A 335 10.79 -18.75 -5.83
N VAL A 336 11.30 -19.85 -5.29
CA VAL A 336 11.16 -21.20 -5.87
C VAL A 336 9.67 -21.49 -6.12
N SER A 337 9.36 -22.14 -7.23
CA SER A 337 8.01 -22.55 -7.65
C SER A 337 7.05 -21.41 -8.02
N LYS A 338 7.49 -20.14 -8.02
CA LYS A 338 6.62 -18.99 -8.32
C LYS A 338 6.83 -18.39 -9.72
N ALA A 339 7.61 -19.06 -10.59
CA ALA A 339 7.87 -18.58 -11.95
C ALA A 339 6.59 -18.34 -12.77
N ALA A 340 5.58 -19.19 -12.60
CA ALA A 340 4.29 -19.03 -13.26
C ALA A 340 3.53 -17.75 -12.82
N ILE A 341 3.77 -17.24 -11.61
CA ILE A 341 3.13 -16.02 -11.10
C ILE A 341 3.94 -14.78 -11.47
N THR A 342 5.27 -14.86 -11.39
CA THR A 342 6.13 -13.71 -11.67
C THR A 342 6.38 -13.49 -13.17
N GLY A 343 6.06 -14.50 -13.98
CA GLY A 343 6.39 -14.49 -15.42
C GLY A 343 7.88 -14.59 -15.71
N ASN A 344 8.72 -14.74 -14.67
CA ASN A 344 10.16 -14.87 -14.82
C ASN A 344 10.63 -16.24 -14.30
N LYS A 345 11.78 -16.70 -14.82
CA LYS A 345 12.43 -17.89 -14.30
C LYS A 345 12.73 -17.70 -12.82
N SER A 346 12.74 -18.81 -12.12
CA SER A 346 13.10 -18.86 -10.72
C SER A 346 14.61 -18.52 -10.52
N GLU A 347 14.93 -17.24 -10.63
CA GLU A 347 16.24 -16.67 -10.29
C GLU A 347 16.32 -16.49 -8.78
N THR A 348 16.47 -17.63 -8.11
CA THR A 348 16.39 -17.69 -6.64
C THR A 348 17.49 -16.88 -5.93
N ASN A 349 18.51 -16.46 -6.66
CA ASN A 349 19.63 -15.65 -6.18
C ASN A 349 19.46 -14.15 -6.39
N GLN A 350 18.33 -13.68 -6.94
CA GLN A 350 18.09 -12.25 -7.10
C GLN A 350 17.41 -11.66 -5.85
N LEU A 351 18.07 -10.66 -5.26
CA LEU A 351 17.54 -9.84 -4.17
C LEU A 351 16.98 -8.52 -4.74
N ARG A 352 15.82 -8.10 -4.23
CA ARG A 352 15.23 -6.80 -4.54
C ARG A 352 15.08 -5.98 -3.27
N TYR A 353 15.62 -4.76 -3.29
CA TYR A 353 15.47 -3.78 -2.21
C TYR A 353 14.12 -3.03 -2.30
N LEU A 354 13.40 -2.97 -1.20
CA LEU A 354 12.09 -2.32 -1.08
C LEU A 354 11.96 -1.50 0.22
N GLY A 355 13.04 -1.43 1.01
CA GLY A 355 13.01 -0.90 2.36
C GLY A 355 12.48 -1.92 3.38
N LYS A 356 12.88 -1.79 4.64
CA LYS A 356 12.65 -2.80 5.69
C LYS A 356 11.19 -3.12 5.93
N SER A 357 10.36 -2.09 6.04
CA SER A 357 8.93 -2.25 6.36
C SER A 357 8.18 -2.98 5.25
N LEU A 358 8.41 -2.59 3.98
CA LEU A 358 7.73 -3.22 2.84
C LEU A 358 8.25 -4.64 2.59
N ALA A 359 9.56 -4.85 2.66
CA ALA A 359 10.14 -6.18 2.52
C ALA A 359 9.59 -7.16 3.56
N LYS A 360 9.50 -6.72 4.83
CA LYS A 360 8.89 -7.53 5.88
C LYS A 360 7.41 -7.83 5.61
N ALA A 361 6.63 -6.85 5.20
CA ALA A 361 5.21 -7.04 4.91
C ALA A 361 4.97 -8.03 3.77
N ILE A 362 5.82 -8.01 2.73
CA ILE A 362 5.76 -8.97 1.62
C ILE A 362 6.08 -10.38 2.12
N VAL A 363 7.17 -10.56 2.85
CA VAL A 363 7.57 -11.85 3.39
C VAL A 363 6.49 -12.42 4.33
N ASP A 364 5.95 -11.60 5.23
CA ASP A 364 4.90 -12.00 6.16
C ASP A 364 3.60 -12.41 5.44
N SER A 365 3.31 -11.83 4.28
CA SER A 365 2.12 -12.17 3.48
C SER A 365 2.23 -13.50 2.73
N ASN A 366 3.45 -14.00 2.54
CA ASN A 366 3.77 -15.16 1.70
C ASN A 366 3.32 -15.01 0.23
N LEU A 367 3.17 -13.76 -0.25
CA LEU A 367 2.90 -13.43 -1.66
C LEU A 367 4.21 -13.12 -2.38
N THR A 368 4.22 -13.31 -3.70
CA THR A 368 5.28 -12.74 -4.54
C THR A 368 5.17 -11.22 -4.55
N TYR A 369 6.23 -10.52 -4.94
CA TYR A 369 6.15 -9.06 -5.08
C TYR A 369 5.10 -8.63 -6.11
N ASP A 370 4.94 -9.37 -7.19
CA ASP A 370 3.94 -9.11 -8.23
C ASP A 370 2.51 -9.20 -7.68
N GLU A 371 2.20 -10.24 -6.89
CA GLU A 371 0.89 -10.38 -6.23
C GLU A 371 0.67 -9.28 -5.19
N TYR A 372 1.69 -9.04 -4.34
CA TYR A 372 1.62 -8.03 -3.30
C TYR A 372 1.42 -6.64 -3.89
N TYR A 373 2.17 -6.31 -4.94
CA TYR A 373 2.02 -5.06 -5.67
C TYR A 373 0.61 -4.92 -6.25
N SER A 374 0.13 -5.94 -6.95
CA SER A 374 -1.19 -5.94 -7.58
C SER A 374 -2.33 -5.82 -6.58
N LEU A 375 -2.19 -6.42 -5.40
CA LEU A 375 -3.22 -6.39 -4.36
C LEU A 375 -3.19 -5.08 -3.55
N TYR A 376 -2.01 -4.60 -3.15
CA TYR A 376 -1.88 -3.54 -2.14
C TYR A 376 -1.31 -2.22 -2.67
N ILE A 377 -0.43 -2.24 -3.69
CA ILE A 377 0.34 -1.06 -4.10
C ILE A 377 -0.21 -0.45 -5.38
N ALA A 378 -0.59 -1.27 -6.36
CA ALA A 378 -1.05 -0.78 -7.65
C ALA A 378 -2.18 0.23 -7.48
N SER A 379 -2.02 1.41 -8.08
CA SER A 379 -3.15 2.31 -8.29
C SER A 379 -4.00 1.71 -9.40
N TRP A 380 -5.08 1.09 -9.04
CA TRP A 380 -6.10 0.66 -9.99
C TRP A 380 -6.88 1.90 -10.41
N SER A 381 -6.18 2.81 -11.07
CA SER A 381 -6.76 4.03 -11.60
C SER A 381 -7.35 3.76 -12.98
N ASP A 382 -8.51 3.13 -12.99
CA ASP A 382 -9.46 3.58 -13.95
C ASP A 382 -10.25 4.72 -13.31
N GLU A 383 -10.29 5.87 -13.98
CA GLU A 383 -10.76 7.15 -13.51
C GLU A 383 -12.22 7.16 -13.00
N LYS A 384 -12.88 6.02 -12.92
CA LYS A 384 -14.32 5.97 -12.78
C LYS A 384 -14.87 5.73 -11.40
N ASN A 385 -14.23 4.99 -10.48
CA ASN A 385 -14.98 4.60 -9.28
C ASN A 385 -14.19 4.23 -8.02
N MET A 386 -12.88 4.42 -7.94
CA MET A 386 -12.20 4.24 -6.65
C MET A 386 -12.21 5.54 -5.88
N PRO A 387 -12.68 5.56 -4.62
CA PRO A 387 -12.35 6.66 -3.73
C PRO A 387 -10.83 6.75 -3.70
N LYS A 388 -10.28 7.88 -4.16
CA LYS A 388 -8.82 8.15 -4.22
C LYS A 388 -8.10 7.96 -2.87
N GLU A 389 -8.85 7.74 -1.81
CA GLU A 389 -8.40 7.57 -0.43
C GLU A 389 -8.23 6.10 -0.01
N ASN A 390 -8.81 5.14 -0.74
CA ASN A 390 -8.74 3.70 -0.40
C ASN A 390 -7.71 2.92 -1.21
N VAL A 391 -7.22 3.50 -2.29
CA VAL A 391 -6.05 2.98 -2.97
C VAL A 391 -4.85 3.47 -2.18
N LEU A 392 -4.17 2.57 -1.53
CA LEU A 392 -2.82 2.80 -1.06
C LEU A 392 -1.98 3.06 -2.31
N SER A 393 -1.98 4.32 -2.80
CA SER A 393 -0.97 4.74 -3.76
C SER A 393 0.39 4.35 -3.19
N ALA A 394 1.38 4.07 -4.02
CA ALA A 394 2.72 3.76 -3.54
C ALA A 394 3.18 4.76 -2.47
N THR A 395 2.82 6.05 -2.64
CA THR A 395 3.08 7.13 -1.68
C THR A 395 2.29 6.96 -0.37
N ASN A 396 1.01 6.61 -0.44
CA ASN A 396 0.18 6.41 0.76
C ASN A 396 0.55 5.11 1.48
N TYR A 397 1.00 4.11 0.75
CA TYR A 397 1.48 2.86 1.33
C TYR A 397 2.81 3.06 2.06
N GLN A 398 3.76 3.80 1.50
CA GLN A 398 4.99 4.20 2.18
C GLN A 398 4.71 5.02 3.44
N LYS A 399 3.77 5.95 3.39
CA LYS A 399 3.33 6.70 4.57
C LYS A 399 2.73 5.78 5.64
N TYR A 400 1.88 4.84 5.25
CA TYR A 400 1.28 3.83 6.14
C TYR A 400 2.34 2.93 6.79
N LEU A 401 3.37 2.52 6.03
CA LEU A 401 4.47 1.72 6.56
C LEU A 401 5.36 2.52 7.50
N ASN A 402 5.62 3.78 7.19
CA ASN A 402 6.41 4.66 8.05
C ASN A 402 5.68 4.96 9.37
N GLU A 403 4.36 5.16 9.34
CA GLU A 403 3.55 5.36 10.55
C GLU A 403 3.48 4.11 11.43
N LYS A 404 3.67 2.90 10.88
CA LYS A 404 3.73 1.64 11.65
C LYS A 404 5.12 1.28 12.15
N SER A 405 6.17 1.88 11.61
CA SER A 405 7.55 1.62 12.08
C SER A 405 7.94 2.43 13.32
N ASP A 406 7.11 3.39 13.71
CA ASP A 406 7.33 4.25 14.89
C ASP A 406 6.56 3.76 16.15
N ASP A 407 5.79 2.66 16.04
CA ASP A 407 5.17 1.92 17.15
C ASP A 407 5.93 0.61 17.45
#